data_964840a00219bacc9c77438bc614aa8b
#
_entry.id   964840a00219bacc9c77438bc614aa8b
#
_cell.length_a   1.000
_cell.length_b   1.000
_cell.length_c   1.000
_cell.angle_alpha   90.00
_cell.angle_beta   90.00
_cell.angle_gamma   90.00
#
_symmetry.space_group_name_H-M   'P 1'
#
loop_
_entity.id
_entity.type
_entity.pdbx_description
1 polymer ?
#
loop_
_entity_poly.entity_id
_entity_poly.type
_entity_poly.pdbx_seq_one_letter_code
_entity_poly.pdbx_strand_id
1 'polypeptide(L)'
;MSVDTVSLTGWGRTAPTTAVRFRPRTYEEAAAVVRGRGPRGALARGLGRAAGDAAQNAGGSVLDMTGLDRVRALDEAAGTVRCDAGVTLERLERILLPRGLFPPVVPGTGRITVGGAIGSDVDGRDHPAAGSLARYVESLELLTADGEVRTVRPGTALFDATTGGLGLTGVILSATLRLRRVASPLIAVSTERAVDLDDLLARFTAAGGDRTPYASAWIDLLARGRAAGRGILTRGEHAPPSVPPAHARRTMRAPRTDPRPTAPLLPAGLLGRTSAALLNEVRYRSAPRSRTGELRTTTAFFHPLDALPDAGRLHGRAGLVRYRFTVGYGQEETLHRVVRRIAARRCPAFGAELRRFGAPSPGWLSFPAPGWTLAVDLPATLPGLGRFLDGLDEEVAAAGGRVCLAQDARIRPETAASMYPRLTEFRELRAELDPTEAFRSDLARRLSL
;
A
#
# COMPACT_ATOMS: atom_id res chain seq x y z
N MET A 1 -25.03 -15.73 0.77
CA MET A 1 -23.66 -15.65 0.22
C MET A 1 -23.68 -15.86 -1.29
N SER A 2 -23.03 -15.00 -2.10
CA SER A 2 -22.87 -15.23 -3.55
C SER A 2 -21.62 -16.04 -3.83
N VAL A 3 -21.69 -16.93 -4.85
CA VAL A 3 -20.57 -17.81 -5.26
C VAL A 3 -20.45 -17.75 -6.78
N ASP A 4 -19.28 -17.49 -7.30
CA ASP A 4 -18.99 -17.46 -8.72
C ASP A 4 -17.52 -17.83 -9.03
N THR A 5 -17.28 -18.33 -10.24
CA THR A 5 -15.92 -18.55 -10.74
C THR A 5 -15.43 -17.31 -11.48
N VAL A 6 -14.31 -16.75 -11.03
CA VAL A 6 -13.82 -15.47 -11.53
C VAL A 6 -12.35 -15.51 -11.87
N SER A 7 -11.96 -14.68 -12.84
CA SER A 7 -10.55 -14.38 -13.09
C SER A 7 -10.13 -13.18 -12.23
N LEU A 8 -9.14 -13.36 -11.38
CA LEU A 8 -8.63 -12.36 -10.45
C LEU A 8 -7.20 -11.98 -10.79
N THR A 9 -6.90 -10.70 -10.60
CA THR A 9 -5.53 -10.16 -10.65
C THR A 9 -5.28 -9.29 -9.42
N GLY A 10 -4.00 -9.01 -9.14
CA GLY A 10 -3.64 -7.86 -8.33
C GLY A 10 -3.90 -6.53 -9.06
N TRP A 11 -3.66 -5.42 -8.41
CA TRP A 11 -3.81 -4.08 -8.98
C TRP A 11 -2.90 -3.86 -10.22
N GLY A 12 -1.72 -4.49 -10.23
CA GLY A 12 -0.80 -4.46 -11.37
C GLY A 12 -1.32 -5.15 -12.64
N ARG A 13 -2.37 -5.96 -12.53
CA ARG A 13 -3.01 -6.72 -13.61
C ARG A 13 -2.11 -7.75 -14.29
N THR A 14 -1.04 -8.15 -13.65
CA THR A 14 -0.17 -9.24 -14.11
C THR A 14 -0.73 -10.59 -13.67
N ALA A 15 -0.41 -11.66 -14.42
CA ALA A 15 -0.67 -13.08 -14.10
C ALA A 15 -2.09 -13.33 -13.54
N PRO A 16 -3.17 -13.17 -14.35
CA PRO A 16 -4.52 -13.47 -13.90
C PRO A 16 -4.66 -14.95 -13.52
N THR A 17 -5.38 -15.23 -12.43
CA THR A 17 -5.66 -16.59 -11.95
C THR A 17 -7.15 -16.79 -11.75
N THR A 18 -7.64 -18.01 -12.03
CA THR A 18 -9.04 -18.37 -11.82
C THR A 18 -9.23 -18.93 -10.42
N ALA A 19 -10.27 -18.46 -9.73
CA ALA A 19 -10.61 -18.89 -8.38
C ALA A 19 -12.13 -18.96 -8.19
N VAL A 20 -12.58 -19.69 -7.18
CA VAL A 20 -13.98 -19.67 -6.73
C VAL A 20 -14.11 -18.56 -5.69
N ARG A 21 -14.88 -17.52 -6.04
CA ARG A 21 -15.12 -16.38 -5.16
C ARG A 21 -16.38 -16.59 -4.37
N PHE A 22 -16.26 -16.41 -3.05
CA PHE A 22 -17.34 -16.36 -2.08
C PHE A 22 -17.42 -14.96 -1.49
N ARG A 23 -18.61 -14.39 -1.37
CA ARG A 23 -18.80 -13.07 -0.75
C ARG A 23 -19.66 -13.21 0.51
N PRO A 24 -19.01 -13.50 1.67
CA PRO A 24 -19.74 -13.63 2.92
C PRO A 24 -20.28 -12.29 3.40
N ARG A 25 -21.46 -12.33 4.04
CA ARG A 25 -22.12 -11.17 4.69
C ARG A 25 -22.22 -11.33 6.20
N THR A 26 -21.90 -12.52 6.71
CA THR A 26 -21.83 -12.84 8.14
C THR A 26 -20.54 -13.59 8.47
N TYR A 27 -20.20 -13.67 9.73
CA TYR A 27 -19.02 -14.40 10.21
C TYR A 27 -19.20 -15.89 10.02
N GLU A 28 -20.41 -16.40 10.21
CA GLU A 28 -20.79 -17.79 10.02
C GLU A 28 -20.61 -18.22 8.55
N GLU A 29 -21.01 -17.36 7.61
CA GLU A 29 -20.77 -17.60 6.18
C GLU A 29 -19.27 -17.66 5.86
N ALA A 30 -18.45 -16.77 6.44
CA ALA A 30 -17.00 -16.81 6.26
C ALA A 30 -16.39 -18.11 6.85
N ALA A 31 -16.81 -18.50 8.06
CA ALA A 31 -16.37 -19.74 8.70
C ALA A 31 -16.80 -20.99 7.90
N ALA A 32 -18.00 -20.98 7.33
CA ALA A 32 -18.47 -22.08 6.46
C ALA A 32 -17.56 -22.25 5.23
N VAL A 33 -17.10 -21.15 4.60
CA VAL A 33 -16.17 -21.20 3.47
C VAL A 33 -14.81 -21.77 3.90
N VAL A 34 -14.28 -21.34 5.06
CA VAL A 34 -13.00 -21.84 5.57
C VAL A 34 -13.08 -23.33 5.88
N ARG A 35 -14.16 -23.80 6.51
CA ARG A 35 -14.36 -25.23 6.79
C ARG A 35 -14.59 -26.06 5.52
N GLY A 36 -15.35 -25.53 4.56
CA GLY A 36 -15.67 -26.21 3.30
C GLY A 36 -14.68 -26.02 2.15
N ARG A 37 -13.50 -25.45 2.44
CA ARG A 37 -12.47 -25.20 1.44
C ARG A 37 -11.97 -26.46 0.75
N GLY A 38 -11.68 -26.35 -0.54
CA GLY A 38 -11.04 -27.41 -1.29
C GLY A 38 -9.52 -27.54 -1.00
N PRO A 39 -8.82 -28.47 -1.65
CA PRO A 39 -7.41 -28.78 -1.39
C PRO A 39 -6.46 -27.61 -1.71
N ARG A 40 -6.90 -26.61 -2.47
CA ARG A 40 -6.13 -25.39 -2.79
C ARG A 40 -6.26 -24.32 -1.71
N GLY A 41 -6.98 -24.60 -0.62
CA GLY A 41 -7.15 -23.68 0.49
C GLY A 41 -8.06 -22.49 0.19
N ALA A 42 -8.09 -21.56 1.12
CA ALA A 42 -8.88 -20.33 1.06
C ALA A 42 -7.98 -19.10 1.28
N LEU A 43 -8.43 -17.93 0.81
CA LEU A 43 -7.72 -16.67 0.99
C LEU A 43 -8.71 -15.51 1.15
N ALA A 44 -8.51 -14.67 2.15
CA ALA A 44 -9.25 -13.42 2.30
C ALA A 44 -8.75 -12.38 1.28
N ARG A 45 -9.69 -11.70 0.62
CA ARG A 45 -9.41 -10.63 -0.34
C ARG A 45 -10.31 -9.43 -0.08
N GLY A 46 -9.72 -8.24 0.02
CA GLY A 46 -10.45 -6.98 -0.02
C GLY A 46 -10.66 -6.53 -1.47
N LEU A 47 -10.34 -5.27 -1.76
CA LEU A 47 -10.48 -4.69 -3.09
C LEU A 47 -9.33 -5.03 -4.08
N GLY A 48 -8.44 -5.97 -3.75
CA GLY A 48 -7.36 -6.42 -4.63
C GLY A 48 -6.31 -5.34 -4.91
N ARG A 49 -5.96 -4.55 -3.91
CA ARG A 49 -4.99 -3.43 -4.05
C ARG A 49 -3.53 -3.84 -3.92
N ALA A 50 -3.24 -5.08 -3.52
CA ALA A 50 -1.93 -5.69 -3.72
C ALA A 50 -1.57 -5.67 -5.21
N ALA A 51 -0.35 -5.25 -5.57
CA ALA A 51 0.00 -5.13 -6.98
C ALA A 51 0.24 -6.48 -7.65
N GLY A 52 0.79 -7.44 -6.90
CA GLY A 52 1.08 -8.79 -7.36
C GLY A 52 0.06 -9.84 -6.91
N ASP A 53 0.57 -11.00 -6.57
CA ASP A 53 -0.16 -12.26 -6.35
C ASP A 53 -0.56 -12.54 -4.89
N ALA A 54 -0.30 -11.58 -3.98
CA ALA A 54 -0.58 -11.74 -2.54
C ALA A 54 -2.08 -11.96 -2.22
N ALA A 55 -2.99 -11.46 -3.08
CA ALA A 55 -4.43 -11.61 -2.90
C ALA A 55 -5.07 -12.47 -4.02
N GLN A 56 -4.34 -13.44 -4.55
CA GLN A 56 -4.75 -14.42 -5.55
C GLN A 56 -4.59 -15.83 -5.01
N ASN A 57 -5.49 -16.75 -5.41
CA ASN A 57 -5.44 -18.17 -5.04
C ASN A 57 -5.91 -19.03 -6.21
N ALA A 58 -5.01 -19.37 -7.11
CA ALA A 58 -5.30 -20.14 -8.33
C ALA A 58 -5.93 -21.49 -8.01
N GLY A 59 -7.14 -21.72 -8.52
CA GLY A 59 -7.92 -22.95 -8.31
C GLY A 59 -8.47 -23.14 -6.90
N GLY A 60 -8.29 -22.17 -6.00
CA GLY A 60 -8.77 -22.22 -4.63
C GLY A 60 -9.98 -21.32 -4.35
N SER A 61 -10.35 -21.24 -3.08
CA SER A 61 -11.41 -20.34 -2.60
C SER A 61 -10.86 -18.96 -2.29
N VAL A 62 -11.61 -17.92 -2.68
CA VAL A 62 -11.31 -16.53 -2.34
C VAL A 62 -12.51 -15.92 -1.64
N LEU A 63 -12.33 -15.49 -0.39
CA LEU A 63 -13.36 -14.77 0.38
C LEU A 63 -13.28 -13.28 0.03
N ASP A 64 -14.24 -12.78 -0.74
CA ASP A 64 -14.41 -11.36 -1.01
C ASP A 64 -15.02 -10.68 0.23
N MET A 65 -14.14 -10.15 1.07
CA MET A 65 -14.49 -9.57 2.36
C MET A 65 -15.27 -8.25 2.25
N THR A 66 -15.45 -7.71 1.05
CA THR A 66 -16.26 -6.50 0.86
C THR A 66 -17.75 -6.71 1.18
N GLY A 67 -18.19 -7.94 1.42
CA GLY A 67 -19.50 -8.26 1.94
C GLY A 67 -19.69 -7.95 3.43
N LEU A 68 -18.60 -7.92 4.21
CA LEU A 68 -18.56 -7.54 5.62
C LEU A 68 -18.10 -6.08 5.71
N ASP A 69 -19.03 -5.13 5.60
CA ASP A 69 -18.71 -3.71 5.44
C ASP A 69 -19.36 -2.78 6.48
N ARG A 70 -19.74 -3.30 7.66
CA ARG A 70 -20.41 -2.51 8.70
C ARG A 70 -19.41 -1.77 9.58
N VAL A 71 -19.67 -0.48 9.85
CA VAL A 71 -19.10 0.23 11.00
C VAL A 71 -19.95 -0.13 12.20
N ARG A 72 -19.38 -0.86 13.17
CA ARG A 72 -20.10 -1.46 14.29
C ARG A 72 -20.25 -0.53 15.48
N ALA A 73 -19.20 0.23 15.78
CA ALA A 73 -19.19 1.19 16.86
C ALA A 73 -18.19 2.30 16.56
N LEU A 74 -18.53 3.52 17.00
CA LEU A 74 -17.63 4.67 16.99
C LEU A 74 -17.71 5.31 18.39
N ASP A 75 -16.60 5.32 19.09
CA ASP A 75 -16.46 6.05 20.35
C ASP A 75 -15.64 7.32 20.10
N GLU A 76 -16.34 8.45 19.99
CA GLU A 76 -15.72 9.75 19.72
C GLU A 76 -14.89 10.24 20.91
N ALA A 77 -15.28 9.88 22.15
CA ALA A 77 -14.57 10.29 23.35
C ALA A 77 -13.24 9.53 23.48
N ALA A 78 -13.28 8.21 23.34
CA ALA A 78 -12.09 7.36 23.34
C ALA A 78 -11.26 7.51 22.03
N GLY A 79 -11.86 8.05 20.96
CA GLY A 79 -11.20 8.14 19.64
C GLY A 79 -10.97 6.77 19.02
N THR A 80 -11.94 5.85 19.11
CA THR A 80 -11.83 4.50 18.55
C THR A 80 -12.99 4.16 17.61
N VAL A 81 -12.73 3.31 16.63
CA VAL A 81 -13.76 2.75 15.75
C VAL A 81 -13.62 1.24 15.66
N ARG A 82 -14.74 0.51 15.84
CA ARG A 82 -14.85 -0.91 15.55
C ARG A 82 -15.60 -1.10 14.24
N CYS A 83 -15.00 -1.78 13.29
CA CYS A 83 -15.60 -2.00 11.98
C CYS A 83 -15.22 -3.36 11.39
N ASP A 84 -16.06 -3.85 10.46
CA ASP A 84 -15.80 -5.05 9.69
C ASP A 84 -14.59 -4.86 8.76
N ALA A 85 -13.91 -5.96 8.45
CA ALA A 85 -12.69 -5.96 7.66
C ALA A 85 -12.87 -5.47 6.22
N GLY A 86 -14.09 -5.54 5.66
CA GLY A 86 -14.42 -5.07 4.32
C GLY A 86 -14.74 -3.58 4.23
N VAL A 87 -14.84 -2.86 5.36
CA VAL A 87 -14.98 -1.39 5.35
C VAL A 87 -13.75 -0.76 4.70
N THR A 88 -13.94 0.20 3.79
CA THR A 88 -12.84 0.90 3.13
C THR A 88 -12.36 2.11 3.95
N LEU A 89 -11.07 2.45 3.82
CA LEU A 89 -10.54 3.67 4.46
C LEU A 89 -11.23 4.92 3.94
N GLU A 90 -11.56 5.00 2.65
CA GLU A 90 -12.37 6.10 2.07
C GLU A 90 -13.74 6.24 2.76
N ARG A 91 -14.40 5.12 3.08
CA ARG A 91 -15.67 5.14 3.82
C ARG A 91 -15.47 5.59 5.26
N LEU A 92 -14.41 5.13 5.93
CA LEU A 92 -14.07 5.60 7.26
C LEU A 92 -13.78 7.09 7.28
N GLU A 93 -12.96 7.60 6.37
CA GLU A 93 -12.66 9.04 6.28
C GLU A 93 -13.94 9.87 6.13
N ARG A 94 -14.87 9.43 5.28
CA ARG A 94 -16.15 10.11 5.07
C ARG A 94 -17.01 10.20 6.35
N ILE A 95 -16.95 9.15 7.19
CA ILE A 95 -17.70 9.10 8.45
C ILE A 95 -17.00 9.91 9.55
N LEU A 96 -15.67 9.86 9.58
CA LEU A 96 -14.86 10.38 10.68
C LEU A 96 -14.54 11.87 10.56
N LEU A 97 -14.23 12.36 9.35
CA LEU A 97 -13.81 13.76 9.13
C LEU A 97 -14.82 14.81 9.66
N PRO A 98 -16.15 14.63 9.47
CA PRO A 98 -17.14 15.56 10.03
C PRO A 98 -17.14 15.63 11.57
N ARG A 99 -16.52 14.64 12.22
CA ARG A 99 -16.40 14.49 13.68
C ARG A 99 -15.03 14.92 14.21
N GLY A 100 -14.19 15.51 13.38
CA GLY A 100 -12.82 15.87 13.74
C GLY A 100 -11.91 14.66 13.99
N LEU A 101 -12.27 13.51 13.45
CA LEU A 101 -11.51 12.26 13.57
C LEU A 101 -10.99 11.84 12.19
N PHE A 102 -9.87 11.09 12.17
CA PHE A 102 -9.23 10.65 10.96
C PHE A 102 -8.55 9.29 11.14
N PRO A 103 -8.48 8.43 10.11
CA PRO A 103 -7.67 7.22 10.19
C PRO A 103 -6.21 7.57 10.53
N PRO A 104 -5.56 6.81 11.40
CA PRO A 104 -4.22 7.18 11.89
C PRO A 104 -3.14 7.08 10.82
N VAL A 105 -3.32 6.15 9.86
CA VAL A 105 -2.41 5.90 8.75
C VAL A 105 -3.23 5.85 7.46
N VAL A 106 -2.79 6.62 6.46
CA VAL A 106 -3.51 6.76 5.18
C VAL A 106 -2.55 6.46 4.01
N PRO A 107 -2.76 5.35 3.30
CA PRO A 107 -1.96 5.00 2.12
C PRO A 107 -2.37 5.84 0.90
N GLY A 108 -1.65 5.67 -0.22
CA GLY A 108 -1.89 6.43 -1.47
C GLY A 108 -3.25 6.17 -2.16
N THR A 109 -4.10 5.32 -1.59
CA THR A 109 -5.48 5.05 -2.03
C THR A 109 -6.38 4.81 -0.83
N GLY A 110 -7.54 5.45 -0.79
CA GLY A 110 -8.60 5.17 0.20
C GLY A 110 -9.42 3.93 -0.15
N ARG A 111 -9.27 3.41 -1.36
CA ARG A 111 -9.94 2.21 -1.87
C ARG A 111 -9.23 0.93 -1.44
N ILE A 112 -8.89 0.83 -0.17
CA ILE A 112 -8.36 -0.35 0.49
C ILE A 112 -9.28 -0.69 1.67
N THR A 113 -9.54 -1.97 1.89
CA THR A 113 -10.34 -2.43 3.04
C THR A 113 -9.50 -2.45 4.30
N VAL A 114 -10.13 -2.29 5.46
CA VAL A 114 -9.46 -2.35 6.78
C VAL A 114 -8.70 -3.65 6.95
N GLY A 115 -9.31 -4.81 6.65
CA GLY A 115 -8.62 -6.10 6.74
C GLY A 115 -7.43 -6.20 5.80
N GLY A 116 -7.55 -5.70 4.55
CA GLY A 116 -6.43 -5.64 3.61
C GLY A 116 -5.32 -4.68 4.05
N ALA A 117 -5.69 -3.56 4.66
CA ALA A 117 -4.74 -2.59 5.18
C ALA A 117 -3.94 -3.15 6.37
N ILE A 118 -4.59 -3.89 7.28
CA ILE A 118 -3.94 -4.57 8.41
C ILE A 118 -3.11 -5.76 7.93
N GLY A 119 -3.66 -6.62 7.06
CA GLY A 119 -2.95 -7.78 6.53
C GLY A 119 -1.72 -7.45 5.70
N SER A 120 -1.63 -6.22 5.17
CA SER A 120 -0.44 -5.69 4.47
C SER A 120 0.37 -4.72 5.34
N ASP A 121 -0.07 -4.42 6.54
CA ASP A 121 0.46 -3.41 7.45
C ASP A 121 0.85 -2.12 6.72
N VAL A 122 -0.17 -1.47 6.12
CA VAL A 122 0.04 -0.31 5.25
C VAL A 122 0.68 0.86 5.98
N ASP A 123 1.47 1.62 5.22
CA ASP A 123 2.17 2.82 5.66
C ASP A 123 1.60 4.08 5.00
N GLY A 124 1.70 5.19 5.70
CA GLY A 124 1.33 6.53 5.27
C GLY A 124 2.51 7.42 4.91
N ARG A 125 2.23 8.66 4.51
CA ARG A 125 3.23 9.70 4.25
C ARG A 125 3.88 10.24 5.53
N ASP A 126 3.28 9.95 6.67
CA ASP A 126 3.72 10.32 8.02
C ASP A 126 4.43 9.19 8.77
N HIS A 127 4.85 8.14 8.06
CA HIS A 127 5.45 6.96 8.68
C HIS A 127 6.60 7.27 9.65
N PRO A 128 7.49 8.28 9.41
CA PRO A 128 8.53 8.60 10.37
C PRO A 128 8.02 8.91 11.78
N ALA A 129 6.86 9.55 11.89
CA ALA A 129 6.21 9.90 13.16
C ALA A 129 5.15 8.90 13.59
N ALA A 130 4.29 8.45 12.66
CA ALA A 130 3.13 7.62 12.95
C ALA A 130 3.43 6.11 12.92
N GLY A 131 4.39 5.67 12.12
CA GLY A 131 4.60 4.25 11.81
C GLY A 131 3.53 3.71 10.87
N SER A 132 3.32 2.40 10.91
CA SER A 132 2.33 1.70 10.10
C SER A 132 1.02 1.43 10.86
N LEU A 133 0.01 0.90 10.16
CA LEU A 133 -1.35 0.75 10.69
C LEU A 133 -1.44 -0.19 11.90
N ALA A 134 -0.59 -1.23 11.97
CA ALA A 134 -0.57 -2.18 13.08
C ALA A 134 -0.47 -1.52 14.45
N ARG A 135 0.24 -0.37 14.57
CA ARG A 135 0.39 0.38 15.83
C ARG A 135 -0.91 0.97 16.38
N TYR A 136 -1.93 1.02 15.56
CA TYR A 136 -3.23 1.63 15.90
C TYR A 136 -4.35 0.60 15.99
N VAL A 137 -4.05 -0.67 15.81
CA VAL A 137 -4.99 -1.76 15.99
C VAL A 137 -5.01 -2.15 17.47
N GLU A 138 -6.16 -2.04 18.11
CA GLU A 138 -6.35 -2.42 19.52
C GLU A 138 -6.79 -3.87 19.68
N SER A 139 -7.55 -4.38 18.71
CA SER A 139 -7.96 -5.78 18.66
C SER A 139 -8.40 -6.18 17.26
N LEU A 140 -8.31 -7.47 16.98
CA LEU A 140 -8.81 -8.13 15.78
C LEU A 140 -9.74 -9.27 16.15
N GLU A 141 -10.83 -9.47 15.43
CA GLU A 141 -11.55 -10.74 15.37
C GLU A 141 -11.00 -11.53 14.19
N LEU A 142 -10.29 -12.61 14.49
CA LEU A 142 -9.60 -13.44 13.51
C LEU A 142 -10.27 -14.81 13.42
N LEU A 143 -10.72 -15.20 12.23
CA LEU A 143 -11.19 -16.54 11.93
C LEU A 143 -9.98 -17.40 11.56
N THR A 144 -9.70 -18.40 12.38
CA THR A 144 -8.55 -19.34 12.24
C THR A 144 -8.92 -20.58 11.42
N ALA A 145 -7.93 -21.42 11.13
CA ALA A 145 -8.05 -22.58 10.23
C ALA A 145 -9.02 -23.68 10.74
N ASP A 146 -9.20 -23.76 12.06
CA ASP A 146 -10.17 -24.61 12.76
C ASP A 146 -11.63 -24.13 12.60
N GLY A 147 -11.83 -22.94 12.04
CA GLY A 147 -13.15 -22.33 11.86
C GLY A 147 -13.66 -21.57 13.09
N GLU A 148 -12.79 -21.36 14.10
CA GLU A 148 -13.10 -20.60 15.29
C GLU A 148 -12.73 -19.12 15.14
N VAL A 149 -13.45 -18.26 15.86
CA VAL A 149 -13.16 -16.82 15.90
C VAL A 149 -12.43 -16.50 17.19
N ARG A 150 -11.24 -15.92 17.06
CA ARG A 150 -10.38 -15.53 18.18
C ARG A 150 -10.20 -14.02 18.24
N THR A 151 -10.32 -13.45 19.43
CA THR A 151 -9.94 -12.06 19.67
C THR A 151 -8.43 -11.97 19.86
N VAL A 152 -7.74 -11.29 18.94
CA VAL A 152 -6.28 -11.15 18.93
C VAL A 152 -5.90 -9.70 19.25
N ARG A 153 -4.91 -9.52 20.13
CA ARG A 153 -4.48 -8.21 20.62
C ARG A 153 -2.97 -7.99 20.44
N PRO A 154 -2.51 -6.73 20.37
CA PRO A 154 -1.09 -6.39 20.39
C PRO A 154 -0.33 -7.06 21.55
N GLY A 155 0.93 -7.40 21.31
CA GLY A 155 1.79 -8.09 22.28
C GLY A 155 1.68 -9.62 22.25
N THR A 156 0.95 -10.18 21.31
CA THR A 156 0.89 -11.65 21.08
C THR A 156 1.57 -12.00 19.77
N ALA A 157 2.22 -13.16 19.70
CA ALA A 157 2.85 -13.68 18.48
C ALA A 157 1.84 -13.76 17.31
N LEU A 158 0.61 -14.18 17.60
CA LEU A 158 -0.45 -14.26 16.60
C LEU A 158 -0.83 -12.87 16.03
N PHE A 159 -0.83 -11.82 16.87
CA PHE A 159 -1.06 -10.44 16.38
C PHE A 159 0.06 -9.99 15.46
N ASP A 160 1.31 -10.17 15.88
CA ASP A 160 2.49 -9.76 15.12
C ASP A 160 2.65 -10.56 13.81
N ALA A 161 2.28 -11.83 13.80
CA ALA A 161 2.23 -12.64 12.59
C ALA A 161 1.06 -12.27 11.66
N THR A 162 -0.08 -11.80 12.20
CA THR A 162 -1.26 -11.46 11.41
C THR A 162 -1.13 -10.08 10.74
N THR A 163 -0.57 -9.11 11.46
CA THR A 163 -0.33 -7.76 10.94
C THR A 163 0.84 -7.79 9.95
N GLY A 164 0.55 -7.50 8.67
CA GLY A 164 1.51 -7.71 7.59
C GLY A 164 1.65 -9.16 7.11
N GLY A 165 0.94 -10.11 7.73
CA GLY A 165 1.01 -11.56 7.42
C GLY A 165 0.25 -11.99 6.17
N LEU A 166 -0.23 -11.03 5.36
CA LEU A 166 -0.82 -11.24 4.03
C LEU A 166 -2.03 -12.20 4.02
N GLY A 167 -2.73 -12.32 5.19
CA GLY A 167 -3.91 -13.18 5.34
C GLY A 167 -3.60 -14.67 5.47
N LEU A 168 -2.35 -15.03 5.83
CA LEU A 168 -1.91 -16.42 5.91
C LEU A 168 -2.07 -17.04 7.31
N THR A 169 -2.40 -16.26 8.33
CA THR A 169 -2.70 -16.71 9.70
C THR A 169 -4.19 -16.85 9.98
N GLY A 170 -5.03 -16.32 9.09
CA GLY A 170 -6.49 -16.31 9.26
C GLY A 170 -7.17 -15.20 8.47
N VAL A 171 -8.50 -15.20 8.56
CA VAL A 171 -9.36 -14.16 7.97
C VAL A 171 -9.70 -13.13 9.02
N ILE A 172 -9.23 -11.89 8.86
CA ILE A 172 -9.66 -10.77 9.70
C ILE A 172 -11.12 -10.48 9.41
N LEU A 173 -11.98 -10.61 10.42
CA LEU A 173 -13.42 -10.35 10.31
C LEU A 173 -13.78 -8.92 10.69
N SER A 174 -13.20 -8.41 11.77
CA SER A 174 -13.32 -7.02 12.21
C SER A 174 -12.07 -6.55 12.93
N ALA A 175 -11.95 -5.24 13.10
CA ALA A 175 -10.89 -4.61 13.87
C ALA A 175 -11.42 -3.43 14.68
N THR A 176 -10.78 -3.18 15.84
CA THR A 176 -10.88 -1.94 16.58
C THR A 176 -9.64 -1.11 16.32
N LEU A 177 -9.83 0.10 15.81
CA LEU A 177 -8.76 1.02 15.44
C LEU A 177 -8.81 2.26 16.32
N ARG A 178 -7.66 2.69 16.84
CA ARG A 178 -7.47 3.99 17.45
C ARG A 178 -7.33 5.04 16.35
N LEU A 179 -8.06 6.16 16.51
CA LEU A 179 -8.16 7.23 15.54
C LEU A 179 -7.27 8.43 15.93
N ARG A 180 -6.97 9.26 14.95
CA ARG A 180 -6.31 10.55 15.17
C ARG A 180 -7.35 11.66 15.24
N ARG A 181 -7.20 12.60 16.18
CA ARG A 181 -7.96 13.86 16.16
C ARG A 181 -7.32 14.84 15.18
N VAL A 182 -8.15 15.49 14.38
CA VAL A 182 -7.70 16.47 13.38
C VAL A 182 -8.52 17.75 13.47
N ALA A 183 -7.83 18.88 13.33
CA ALA A 183 -8.46 20.20 13.46
C ALA A 183 -9.24 20.60 12.19
N SER A 184 -8.89 20.04 11.04
CA SER A 184 -9.47 20.43 9.74
C SER A 184 -9.44 19.27 8.76
N PRO A 185 -10.42 19.16 7.85
CA PRO A 185 -10.40 18.22 6.73
C PRO A 185 -9.53 18.71 5.57
N LEU A 186 -8.91 19.88 5.69
CA LEU A 186 -8.00 20.44 4.71
C LEU A 186 -6.57 20.20 5.12
N ILE A 187 -5.71 20.03 4.12
CA ILE A 187 -4.26 19.92 4.28
C ILE A 187 -3.62 21.21 3.74
N ALA A 188 -2.83 21.86 4.57
CA ALA A 188 -1.92 22.92 4.16
C ALA A 188 -0.68 22.25 3.53
N VAL A 189 -0.45 22.53 2.26
CA VAL A 189 0.54 21.84 1.43
C VAL A 189 1.66 22.80 1.06
N SER A 190 2.91 22.32 1.19
CA SER A 190 4.08 22.92 0.56
C SER A 190 4.66 22.00 -0.50
N THR A 191 5.13 22.61 -1.59
CA THR A 191 5.69 21.90 -2.74
C THR A 191 7.02 22.56 -3.12
N GLU A 192 8.06 21.75 -3.31
CA GLU A 192 9.41 22.20 -3.67
C GLU A 192 9.98 21.31 -4.77
N ARG A 193 10.63 21.92 -5.79
CA ARG A 193 11.41 21.18 -6.77
C ARG A 193 12.83 20.93 -6.26
N ALA A 194 13.31 19.71 -6.43
CA ALA A 194 14.69 19.31 -6.23
C ALA A 194 15.37 19.04 -7.57
N VAL A 195 16.61 19.50 -7.72
CA VAL A 195 17.33 19.46 -9.00
C VAL A 195 17.93 18.08 -9.33
N ASP A 196 18.21 17.28 -8.30
CA ASP A 196 18.76 15.93 -8.37
C ASP A 196 18.35 15.12 -7.12
N LEU A 197 18.87 13.91 -6.99
CA LEU A 197 18.56 13.04 -5.85
C LEU A 197 19.19 13.55 -4.56
N ASP A 198 20.41 14.08 -4.58
CA ASP A 198 21.09 14.60 -3.39
C ASP A 198 20.33 15.80 -2.80
N ASP A 199 19.95 16.76 -3.65
CA ASP A 199 19.11 17.90 -3.25
C ASP A 199 17.75 17.41 -2.70
N LEU A 200 17.17 16.36 -3.30
CA LEU A 200 15.92 15.80 -2.81
C LEU A 200 16.05 15.19 -1.42
N LEU A 201 17.09 14.38 -1.18
CA LEU A 201 17.36 13.76 0.12
C LEU A 201 17.68 14.84 1.18
N ALA A 202 18.49 15.84 0.83
CA ALA A 202 18.82 16.97 1.70
C ALA A 202 17.56 17.75 2.11
N ARG A 203 16.64 18.01 1.17
CA ARG A 203 15.37 18.66 1.48
C ARG A 203 14.51 17.85 2.43
N PHE A 204 14.43 16.53 2.29
CA PHE A 204 13.70 15.69 3.24
C PHE A 204 14.23 15.79 4.67
N THR A 205 15.53 16.01 4.85
CA THR A 205 16.21 16.04 6.15
C THR A 205 16.46 17.46 6.68
N ALA A 206 16.22 18.50 5.87
CA ALA A 206 16.42 19.90 6.28
C ALA A 206 15.65 20.24 7.56
N ALA A 207 16.21 21.17 8.35
CA ALA A 207 15.64 21.64 9.60
C ALA A 207 14.18 22.12 9.39
N GLY A 208 13.24 21.53 10.11
CA GLY A 208 11.80 21.74 9.94
C GLY A 208 11.09 20.68 9.08
N GLY A 209 11.82 19.79 8.39
CA GLY A 209 11.23 18.67 7.66
C GLY A 209 10.42 17.71 8.53
N ASP A 210 10.80 17.55 9.79
CA ASP A 210 10.09 16.71 10.77
C ASP A 210 8.91 17.43 11.45
N ARG A 211 8.72 18.74 11.22
CA ARG A 211 7.57 19.50 11.76
C ARG A 211 6.30 19.26 10.96
N THR A 212 6.40 18.91 9.68
CA THR A 212 5.25 18.56 8.84
C THR A 212 5.09 17.04 8.83
N PRO A 213 3.98 16.51 9.37
CA PRO A 213 3.84 15.06 9.57
C PRO A 213 3.83 14.27 8.26
N TYR A 214 3.36 14.88 7.17
CA TYR A 214 3.19 14.19 5.89
C TYR A 214 4.24 14.66 4.88
N ALA A 215 5.06 13.73 4.39
CA ALA A 215 6.05 14.04 3.35
C ALA A 215 6.18 12.90 2.32
N SER A 216 6.19 13.24 1.05
CA SER A 216 6.53 12.33 -0.05
C SER A 216 7.08 13.11 -1.23
N ALA A 217 7.88 12.48 -2.07
CA ALA A 217 8.36 13.09 -3.29
C ALA A 217 8.05 12.23 -4.51
N TRP A 218 7.57 12.87 -5.57
CA TRP A 218 7.68 12.30 -6.89
C TRP A 218 9.12 12.43 -7.39
N ILE A 219 9.67 11.38 -8.00
CA ILE A 219 11.02 11.33 -8.54
C ILE A 219 10.99 11.00 -10.04
N ASP A 220 11.80 11.71 -10.84
CA ASP A 220 11.95 11.46 -12.27
C ASP A 220 13.07 10.45 -12.51
N LEU A 221 12.68 9.21 -12.78
CA LEU A 221 13.60 8.11 -13.06
C LEU A 221 14.04 8.04 -14.53
N LEU A 222 13.67 9.01 -15.37
CA LEU A 222 14.14 9.12 -16.75
C LEU A 222 15.16 10.24 -16.94
N ALA A 223 15.28 11.16 -15.97
CA ALA A 223 16.31 12.18 -15.92
C ALA A 223 17.70 11.55 -15.74
N ARG A 224 18.73 12.16 -16.34
CA ARG A 224 20.09 11.63 -16.40
C ARG A 224 21.16 12.67 -16.08
N GLY A 225 22.38 12.20 -15.95
CA GLY A 225 23.53 13.05 -15.65
C GLY A 225 23.31 13.79 -14.32
N ARG A 226 23.56 15.08 -14.30
CA ARG A 226 23.42 15.93 -13.10
C ARG A 226 21.95 16.06 -12.61
N ALA A 227 20.97 15.79 -13.46
CA ALA A 227 19.56 15.84 -13.08
C ALA A 227 18.99 14.47 -12.67
N ALA A 228 19.81 13.43 -12.54
CA ALA A 228 19.37 12.10 -12.18
C ALA A 228 18.69 12.11 -10.80
N GLY A 229 17.45 11.61 -10.76
CA GLY A 229 16.66 11.59 -9.53
C GLY A 229 16.09 12.96 -9.10
N ARG A 230 16.08 13.99 -10.00
CA ARG A 230 15.34 15.23 -9.73
C ARG A 230 13.90 14.92 -9.35
N GLY A 231 13.29 15.75 -8.52
CA GLY A 231 11.98 15.42 -8.00
C GLY A 231 11.15 16.62 -7.55
N ILE A 232 9.98 16.30 -7.04
CA ILE A 232 9.04 17.28 -6.47
C ILE A 232 8.68 16.78 -5.08
N LEU A 233 9.21 17.44 -4.05
CA LEU A 233 8.88 17.16 -2.66
C LEU A 233 7.57 17.86 -2.32
N THR A 234 6.66 17.10 -1.72
CA THR A 234 5.38 17.60 -1.22
C THR A 234 5.29 17.28 0.27
N ARG A 235 5.07 18.31 1.08
CA ARG A 235 4.82 18.18 2.51
C ARG A 235 3.41 18.67 2.82
N GLY A 236 2.84 18.20 3.92
CA GLY A 236 1.51 18.62 4.33
C GLY A 236 1.28 18.44 5.83
N GLU A 237 0.35 19.23 6.34
CA GLU A 237 -0.19 19.12 7.69
C GLU A 237 -1.68 19.49 7.66
N HIS A 238 -2.46 19.02 8.63
CA HIS A 238 -3.85 19.47 8.74
C HIS A 238 -3.87 20.97 8.95
N ALA A 239 -4.66 21.68 8.13
CA ALA A 239 -4.77 23.12 8.22
C ALA A 239 -5.32 23.55 9.59
N PRO A 240 -4.89 24.69 10.16
CA PRO A 240 -5.40 25.18 11.42
C PRO A 240 -6.90 25.49 11.33
N PRO A 241 -7.64 25.43 12.47
CA PRO A 241 -9.09 25.65 12.48
C PRO A 241 -9.51 27.08 12.09
N SER A 242 -8.57 28.03 12.05
CA SER A 242 -8.79 29.41 11.62
C SER A 242 -9.06 29.57 10.12
N VAL A 243 -8.91 28.51 9.33
CA VAL A 243 -9.27 28.53 7.89
C VAL A 243 -10.79 28.66 7.76
N PRO A 244 -11.32 29.70 7.08
CA PRO A 244 -12.75 29.97 7.03
C PRO A 244 -13.56 28.76 6.51
N PRO A 245 -14.72 28.45 7.14
CA PRO A 245 -15.59 27.35 6.70
C PRO A 245 -16.05 27.46 5.23
N ALA A 246 -16.10 28.68 4.68
CA ALA A 246 -16.42 28.92 3.28
C ALA A 246 -15.37 28.34 2.31
N HIS A 247 -14.08 28.41 2.65
CA HIS A 247 -13.02 27.74 1.90
C HIS A 247 -13.12 26.22 2.01
N ALA A 248 -13.39 25.72 3.24
CA ALA A 248 -13.64 24.31 3.48
C ALA A 248 -14.84 23.82 2.66
N ARG A 249 -15.96 24.53 2.62
CA ARG A 249 -17.16 24.15 1.85
C ARG A 249 -16.95 24.17 0.32
N ARG A 250 -16.15 25.07 -0.21
CA ARG A 250 -15.79 25.08 -1.63
C ARG A 250 -14.90 23.91 -2.01
N THR A 251 -13.97 23.56 -1.13
CA THR A 251 -13.00 22.47 -1.33
C THR A 251 -13.58 21.12 -0.94
N MET A 252 -14.54 21.10 0.03
CA MET A 252 -15.26 19.92 0.54
C MET A 252 -16.52 19.57 -0.23
N ARG A 253 -16.78 20.16 -1.40
CA ARG A 253 -17.75 19.51 -2.27
C ARG A 253 -17.26 18.10 -2.48
N ALA A 254 -17.80 17.20 -1.65
CA ALA A 254 -17.46 15.79 -1.65
C ALA A 254 -17.37 15.32 -3.10
N PRO A 255 -16.34 14.57 -3.48
CA PRO A 255 -16.42 13.84 -4.73
C PRO A 255 -17.74 13.07 -4.64
N ARG A 256 -18.66 13.41 -5.52
CA ARG A 256 -19.94 12.70 -5.65
C ARG A 256 -19.57 11.23 -5.78
N THR A 257 -20.40 10.36 -5.22
CA THR A 257 -20.38 8.91 -5.44
C THR A 257 -20.61 8.52 -6.91
N ASP A 258 -20.43 9.47 -7.84
CA ASP A 258 -20.51 9.19 -9.26
C ASP A 258 -19.44 8.17 -9.64
N PRO A 259 -19.77 7.15 -10.43
CA PRO A 259 -18.81 6.20 -10.92
C PRO A 259 -17.70 6.97 -11.63
N ARG A 260 -16.51 7.01 -10.99
CA ARG A 260 -15.34 7.63 -11.62
C ARG A 260 -15.05 6.89 -12.91
N PRO A 261 -14.77 7.60 -14.02
CA PRO A 261 -14.47 6.92 -15.27
C PRO A 261 -13.29 5.97 -15.06
N THR A 262 -13.50 4.71 -15.38
CA THR A 262 -12.43 3.71 -15.38
C THR A 262 -11.35 4.16 -16.35
N ALA A 263 -10.07 4.06 -15.96
CA ALA A 263 -8.97 4.40 -16.86
C ALA A 263 -9.10 3.64 -18.20
N PRO A 264 -8.93 4.31 -19.33
CA PRO A 264 -9.02 3.65 -20.62
C PRO A 264 -7.95 2.55 -20.76
N LEU A 265 -8.28 1.49 -21.47
CA LEU A 265 -7.30 0.49 -21.84
C LEU A 265 -6.50 1.07 -23.04
N LEU A 266 -5.32 1.60 -22.76
CA LEU A 266 -4.48 2.14 -23.83
C LEU A 266 -3.79 1.02 -24.62
N PRO A 267 -3.57 1.20 -25.93
CA PRO A 267 -2.73 0.29 -26.70
C PRO A 267 -1.34 0.16 -26.11
N ALA A 268 -0.79 -1.05 -26.14
CA ALA A 268 0.58 -1.29 -25.69
C ALA A 268 1.55 -0.39 -26.47
N GLY A 269 2.45 0.32 -25.78
CA GLY A 269 3.44 1.20 -26.39
C GLY A 269 3.05 2.68 -26.48
N LEU A 270 1.79 3.06 -26.28
CA LEU A 270 1.40 4.49 -26.26
C LEU A 270 2.08 5.24 -25.11
N LEU A 271 2.22 4.60 -23.95
CA LEU A 271 3.03 5.07 -22.85
C LEU A 271 4.47 4.52 -22.97
N GLY A 272 5.15 4.91 -24.03
CA GLY A 272 6.55 4.56 -24.28
C GLY A 272 7.54 5.47 -23.57
N ARG A 273 8.82 5.28 -23.86
CA ARG A 273 9.93 6.05 -23.25
C ARG A 273 9.83 7.54 -23.52
N THR A 274 9.52 7.93 -24.76
CA THR A 274 9.46 9.33 -25.18
C THR A 274 8.28 10.05 -24.55
N SER A 275 7.09 9.44 -24.55
CA SER A 275 5.90 10.02 -23.91
C SER A 275 6.08 10.13 -22.40
N ALA A 276 6.70 9.12 -21.76
CA ALA A 276 7.02 9.15 -20.34
C ALA A 276 8.00 10.29 -20.01
N ALA A 277 9.07 10.44 -20.79
CA ALA A 277 10.05 11.50 -20.58
C ALA A 277 9.43 12.89 -20.75
N LEU A 278 8.60 13.07 -21.79
CA LEU A 278 7.89 14.32 -22.00
C LEU A 278 6.93 14.66 -20.85
N LEU A 279 6.14 13.68 -20.40
CA LEU A 279 5.22 13.88 -19.28
C LEU A 279 5.97 14.19 -17.99
N ASN A 280 7.09 13.52 -17.72
CA ASN A 280 7.93 13.81 -16.56
C ASN A 280 8.52 15.22 -16.64
N GLU A 281 8.98 15.64 -17.82
CA GLU A 281 9.51 17.00 -18.04
C GLU A 281 8.44 18.07 -17.81
N VAL A 282 7.25 17.89 -18.39
CA VAL A 282 6.11 18.79 -18.19
C VAL A 282 5.73 18.85 -16.71
N ARG A 283 5.62 17.70 -16.05
CA ARG A 283 5.32 17.62 -14.61
C ARG A 283 6.35 18.37 -13.77
N TYR A 284 7.64 18.15 -14.04
CA TYR A 284 8.71 18.79 -13.31
C TYR A 284 8.71 20.30 -13.51
N ARG A 285 8.57 20.79 -14.77
CA ARG A 285 8.57 22.22 -15.07
C ARG A 285 7.33 22.95 -14.59
N SER A 286 6.16 22.30 -14.60
CA SER A 286 4.91 22.88 -14.12
C SER A 286 4.83 23.01 -12.59
N ALA A 287 5.63 22.22 -11.85
CA ALA A 287 5.71 22.36 -10.42
C ALA A 287 6.41 23.68 -10.03
N PRO A 288 5.96 24.38 -8.97
CA PRO A 288 6.63 25.59 -8.50
C PRO A 288 8.04 25.26 -7.97
N ARG A 289 8.97 26.21 -8.06
CA ARG A 289 10.30 26.06 -7.43
C ARG A 289 10.15 25.89 -5.93
N SER A 290 9.30 26.72 -5.30
CA SER A 290 8.84 26.58 -3.92
C SER A 290 7.49 27.26 -3.81
N ARG A 291 6.54 26.61 -3.15
CA ARG A 291 5.20 27.14 -2.83
C ARG A 291 4.78 26.61 -1.47
N THR A 292 4.21 27.45 -0.64
CA THR A 292 3.69 27.12 0.69
C THR A 292 2.24 27.56 0.82
N GLY A 293 1.49 26.94 1.74
CA GLY A 293 0.16 27.35 2.12
C GLY A 293 -0.95 27.02 1.12
N GLU A 294 -0.71 26.16 0.14
CA GLU A 294 -1.76 25.65 -0.74
C GLU A 294 -2.71 24.75 0.03
N LEU A 295 -4.02 25.01 -0.02
CA LEU A 295 -5.02 24.19 0.65
C LEU A 295 -5.54 23.11 -0.30
N ARG A 296 -5.47 21.84 0.14
CA ARG A 296 -6.03 20.69 -0.57
C ARG A 296 -6.97 19.89 0.34
N THR A 297 -7.94 19.18 -0.23
CA THR A 297 -8.71 18.20 0.52
C THR A 297 -7.82 17.03 0.91
N THR A 298 -8.16 16.33 2.01
CA THR A 298 -7.52 15.06 2.40
C THR A 298 -7.49 14.08 1.22
N THR A 299 -8.60 13.90 0.50
CA THR A 299 -8.67 13.01 -0.67
C THR A 299 -7.68 13.42 -1.77
N ALA A 300 -7.60 14.69 -2.13
CA ALA A 300 -6.67 15.16 -3.17
C ALA A 300 -5.20 15.03 -2.76
N PHE A 301 -4.93 15.16 -1.47
CA PHE A 301 -3.58 15.05 -0.94
C PHE A 301 -3.16 13.59 -0.73
N PHE A 302 -3.97 12.76 -0.05
CA PHE A 302 -3.58 11.40 0.30
C PHE A 302 -3.83 10.38 -0.81
N HIS A 303 -4.87 10.56 -1.63
CA HIS A 303 -5.34 9.55 -2.60
C HIS A 303 -5.19 9.99 -4.06
N PRO A 304 -3.99 10.42 -4.51
CA PRO A 304 -3.80 10.83 -5.90
C PRO A 304 -4.05 9.68 -6.89
N LEU A 305 -3.86 8.43 -6.47
CA LEU A 305 -4.11 7.24 -7.30
C LEU A 305 -5.60 6.98 -7.53
N ASP A 306 -6.48 7.51 -6.67
CA ASP A 306 -7.93 7.34 -6.81
C ASP A 306 -8.55 8.29 -7.84
N ALA A 307 -7.78 9.28 -8.32
CA ALA A 307 -8.21 10.15 -9.43
C ALA A 307 -8.35 9.35 -10.75
N LEU A 308 -7.56 8.30 -10.93
CA LEU A 308 -7.62 7.40 -12.09
C LEU A 308 -7.78 5.95 -11.60
N PRO A 309 -9.02 5.50 -11.34
CA PRO A 309 -9.28 4.12 -10.99
C PRO A 309 -8.74 3.17 -12.05
N ASP A 310 -8.13 2.06 -11.59
CA ASP A 310 -7.52 1.05 -12.46
C ASP A 310 -6.40 1.58 -13.36
N ALA A 311 -5.53 2.46 -12.83
CA ALA A 311 -4.39 3.01 -13.57
C ALA A 311 -3.50 1.93 -14.24
N GLY A 312 -3.50 0.68 -13.74
CA GLY A 312 -2.87 -0.46 -14.42
C GLY A 312 -3.35 -0.68 -15.85
N ARG A 313 -4.58 -0.24 -16.19
CA ARG A 313 -5.13 -0.32 -17.57
C ARG A 313 -4.39 0.58 -18.55
N LEU A 314 -3.76 1.65 -18.08
CA LEU A 314 -2.96 2.54 -18.92
C LEU A 314 -1.73 1.84 -19.52
N HIS A 315 -1.30 0.72 -18.92
CA HIS A 315 -0.20 -0.12 -19.41
C HIS A 315 -0.67 -1.26 -20.32
N GLY A 316 -1.90 -1.20 -20.83
CA GLY A 316 -2.49 -2.19 -21.69
C GLY A 316 -2.92 -3.48 -20.96
N ARG A 317 -3.04 -4.58 -21.72
CA ARG A 317 -3.52 -5.86 -21.18
C ARG A 317 -2.50 -6.56 -20.28
N ALA A 318 -1.22 -6.34 -20.50
CA ALA A 318 -0.15 -6.96 -19.71
C ALA A 318 0.04 -6.32 -18.33
N GLY A 319 -0.50 -5.12 -18.12
CA GLY A 319 -0.43 -4.41 -16.83
C GLY A 319 0.95 -3.88 -16.50
N LEU A 320 1.20 -3.71 -15.22
CA LEU A 320 2.43 -3.16 -14.66
C LEU A 320 2.96 -4.04 -13.51
N VAL A 321 4.26 -3.97 -13.30
CA VAL A 321 4.94 -4.47 -12.08
C VAL A 321 5.25 -3.25 -11.20
N ARG A 322 4.79 -3.28 -9.97
CA ARG A 322 5.21 -2.32 -8.94
C ARG A 322 6.43 -2.87 -8.23
N TYR A 323 7.55 -2.19 -8.41
CA TYR A 323 8.77 -2.46 -7.66
C TYR A 323 8.86 -1.48 -6.49
N ARG A 324 8.81 -2.00 -5.26
CA ARG A 324 8.90 -1.18 -4.06
C ARG A 324 9.88 -1.80 -3.09
N PHE A 325 10.87 -1.02 -2.69
CA PHE A 325 11.91 -1.46 -1.77
C PHE A 325 12.20 -0.39 -0.70
N THR A 326 12.88 -0.80 0.34
CA THR A 326 13.46 0.10 1.34
C THR A 326 14.93 -0.25 1.57
N VAL A 327 15.75 0.78 1.84
CA VAL A 327 17.14 0.67 2.29
C VAL A 327 17.33 1.54 3.53
N GLY A 328 18.18 1.10 4.45
CA GLY A 328 18.44 1.80 5.70
C GLY A 328 19.05 3.18 5.50
N TYR A 329 18.93 4.05 6.50
CA TYR A 329 19.71 5.28 6.57
C TYR A 329 21.20 4.93 6.60
N GLY A 330 22.01 5.69 5.86
CA GLY A 330 23.43 5.37 5.62
C GLY A 330 23.67 4.48 4.40
N GLN A 331 22.60 4.01 3.73
CA GLN A 331 22.66 3.22 2.50
C GLN A 331 22.19 4.03 1.26
N GLU A 332 22.30 5.35 1.31
CA GLU A 332 21.88 6.26 0.23
C GLU A 332 22.58 5.94 -1.10
N GLU A 333 23.83 5.44 -1.05
CA GLU A 333 24.55 5.04 -2.26
C GLU A 333 23.87 3.86 -2.98
N THR A 334 23.25 2.93 -2.26
CA THR A 334 22.43 1.88 -2.87
C THR A 334 21.19 2.46 -3.55
N LEU A 335 20.51 3.44 -2.92
CA LEU A 335 19.41 4.15 -3.55
C LEU A 335 19.86 4.85 -4.85
N HIS A 336 21.01 5.53 -4.82
CA HIS A 336 21.61 6.17 -6.01
C HIS A 336 21.90 5.15 -7.11
N ARG A 337 22.52 4.00 -6.79
CA ARG A 337 22.79 2.95 -7.78
C ARG A 337 21.52 2.43 -8.41
N VAL A 338 20.47 2.12 -7.62
CA VAL A 338 19.19 1.64 -8.14
C VAL A 338 18.55 2.70 -9.05
N VAL A 339 18.50 3.97 -8.64
CA VAL A 339 17.97 5.07 -9.45
C VAL A 339 18.74 5.19 -10.78
N ARG A 340 20.06 5.18 -10.74
CA ARG A 340 20.93 5.25 -11.94
C ARG A 340 20.71 4.05 -12.87
N ARG A 341 20.55 2.83 -12.33
CA ARG A 341 20.29 1.61 -13.12
C ARG A 341 18.95 1.67 -13.83
N ILE A 342 17.89 2.12 -13.14
CA ILE A 342 16.56 2.30 -13.72
C ILE A 342 16.62 3.37 -14.84
N ALA A 343 17.28 4.50 -14.58
CA ALA A 343 17.46 5.59 -15.54
C ALA A 343 18.27 5.13 -16.78
N ALA A 344 19.36 4.38 -16.57
CA ALA A 344 20.20 3.84 -17.65
C ALA A 344 19.41 2.88 -18.55
N ARG A 345 18.55 2.05 -17.98
CA ARG A 345 17.65 1.14 -18.71
C ARG A 345 16.54 1.87 -19.46
N ARG A 346 16.30 3.15 -19.16
CA ARG A 346 15.22 3.95 -19.75
C ARG A 346 13.83 3.33 -19.53
N CYS A 347 13.58 2.77 -18.35
CA CYS A 347 12.26 2.25 -18.02
C CYS A 347 11.24 3.38 -18.05
N PRO A 348 10.13 3.28 -18.80
CA PRO A 348 9.10 4.31 -18.85
C PRO A 348 8.32 4.33 -17.53
N ALA A 349 8.88 5.01 -16.52
CA ALA A 349 8.29 5.16 -15.20
C ALA A 349 7.64 6.54 -15.07
N PHE A 350 6.32 6.56 -14.85
CA PHE A 350 5.55 7.78 -14.59
C PHE A 350 5.29 7.97 -13.10
N GLY A 351 5.00 6.86 -12.42
CA GLY A 351 4.70 6.80 -11.00
C GLY A 351 5.90 6.31 -10.24
N ALA A 352 6.75 7.22 -9.77
CA ALA A 352 7.79 6.88 -8.82
C ALA A 352 7.66 7.79 -7.61
N GLU A 353 7.64 7.19 -6.42
CA GLU A 353 7.46 7.89 -5.15
C GLU A 353 8.57 7.51 -4.19
N LEU A 354 9.28 8.53 -3.69
CA LEU A 354 10.28 8.41 -2.64
C LEU A 354 9.69 8.89 -1.31
N ARG A 355 9.90 8.13 -0.25
CA ARG A 355 9.48 8.47 1.11
C ARG A 355 10.52 8.04 2.14
N ARG A 356 10.34 8.50 3.37
CA ARG A 356 11.12 8.08 4.54
C ARG A 356 10.27 7.15 5.40
N PHE A 357 10.94 6.20 6.04
CA PHE A 357 10.36 5.38 7.10
C PHE A 357 11.06 5.65 8.43
N GLY A 358 10.28 5.63 9.50
CA GLY A 358 10.75 5.67 10.88
C GLY A 358 10.82 4.27 11.50
N ALA A 359 10.51 4.18 12.79
CA ALA A 359 10.59 2.93 13.53
C ALA A 359 9.79 1.79 12.89
N PRO A 360 10.30 0.55 12.93
CA PRO A 360 9.66 -0.61 12.31
C PRO A 360 8.32 -0.93 12.99
N SER A 361 7.46 -1.64 12.26
CA SER A 361 6.25 -2.25 12.80
C SER A 361 6.58 -3.51 13.61
N PRO A 362 5.71 -3.93 14.56
CA PRO A 362 5.84 -5.21 15.24
C PRO A 362 5.59 -6.42 14.30
N GLY A 363 4.89 -6.23 13.18
CA GLY A 363 4.54 -7.31 12.26
C GLY A 363 5.74 -8.02 11.64
N TRP A 364 5.76 -9.34 11.72
CA TRP A 364 6.91 -10.17 11.33
C TRP A 364 7.28 -10.06 9.85
N LEU A 365 6.28 -9.92 8.98
CA LEU A 365 6.46 -9.73 7.54
C LEU A 365 6.15 -8.28 7.10
N SER A 366 6.04 -7.35 8.04
CA SER A 366 5.81 -5.94 7.72
C SER A 366 6.96 -5.36 6.91
N PHE A 367 6.59 -4.63 5.86
CA PHE A 367 7.54 -4.06 4.93
C PHE A 367 8.33 -2.86 5.49
N PRO A 368 7.72 -1.91 6.26
CA PRO A 368 8.43 -0.73 6.71
C PRO A 368 9.62 -1.06 7.60
N ALA A 369 10.77 -0.49 7.25
CA ALA A 369 12.00 -0.49 8.05
C ALA A 369 12.63 0.91 8.00
N PRO A 370 13.32 1.37 9.07
CA PRO A 370 13.92 2.70 9.10
C PRO A 370 14.81 2.95 7.89
N GLY A 371 14.53 4.04 7.13
CA GLY A 371 15.30 4.32 5.93
C GLY A 371 14.50 5.00 4.82
N TRP A 372 15.01 4.86 3.60
CA TRP A 372 14.43 5.38 2.38
C TRP A 372 13.63 4.29 1.65
N THR A 373 12.41 4.60 1.23
CA THR A 373 11.61 3.70 0.40
C THR A 373 11.29 4.34 -0.94
N LEU A 374 11.54 3.59 -2.01
CA LEU A 374 11.22 3.96 -3.39
C LEU A 374 10.21 2.97 -3.96
N ALA A 375 9.10 3.49 -4.48
CA ALA A 375 8.10 2.74 -5.23
C ALA A 375 8.13 3.18 -6.70
N VAL A 376 8.15 2.22 -7.63
CA VAL A 376 8.21 2.46 -9.07
C VAL A 376 7.22 1.55 -9.79
N ASP A 377 6.43 2.13 -10.70
CA ASP A 377 5.53 1.40 -11.58
C ASP A 377 6.20 1.22 -12.95
N LEU A 378 6.39 -0.03 -13.35
CA LEU A 378 7.07 -0.41 -14.59
C LEU A 378 6.13 -1.22 -15.48
N PRO A 379 6.04 -0.95 -16.80
CA PRO A 379 5.27 -1.78 -17.72
C PRO A 379 5.74 -3.25 -17.68
N ALA A 380 4.81 -4.19 -17.51
CA ALA A 380 5.14 -5.61 -17.46
C ALA A 380 5.70 -6.15 -18.79
N THR A 381 5.49 -5.42 -19.88
CA THR A 381 5.98 -5.77 -21.23
C THR A 381 7.45 -5.46 -21.47
N LEU A 382 8.17 -4.87 -20.51
CA LEU A 382 9.58 -4.53 -20.71
C LEU A 382 10.43 -5.79 -20.88
N PRO A 383 11.17 -5.93 -22.02
CA PRO A 383 12.01 -7.11 -22.25
C PRO A 383 13.02 -7.33 -21.12
N GLY A 384 13.12 -8.54 -20.60
CA GLY A 384 14.07 -8.90 -19.55
C GLY A 384 13.84 -8.16 -18.23
N LEU A 385 12.62 -7.68 -17.96
CA LEU A 385 12.30 -6.96 -16.71
C LEU A 385 12.57 -7.82 -15.48
N GLY A 386 12.19 -9.11 -15.50
CA GLY A 386 12.42 -10.03 -14.38
C GLY A 386 13.89 -10.07 -13.96
N ARG A 387 14.80 -10.43 -14.88
CA ARG A 387 16.26 -10.48 -14.57
C ARG A 387 16.82 -9.13 -14.11
N PHE A 388 16.32 -8.04 -14.66
CA PHE A 388 16.73 -6.71 -14.23
C PHE A 388 16.34 -6.42 -12.78
N LEU A 389 15.11 -6.76 -12.41
CA LEU A 389 14.63 -6.57 -11.05
C LEU A 389 15.30 -7.57 -10.08
N ASP A 390 15.61 -8.80 -10.51
CA ASP A 390 16.38 -9.75 -9.69
C ASP A 390 17.75 -9.17 -9.30
N GLY A 391 18.44 -8.53 -10.25
CA GLY A 391 19.70 -7.85 -9.93
C GLY A 391 19.55 -6.60 -9.06
N LEU A 392 18.39 -5.94 -9.03
CA LEU A 392 18.10 -4.87 -8.08
C LEU A 392 17.79 -5.45 -6.69
N ASP A 393 17.08 -6.58 -6.62
CA ASP A 393 16.80 -7.26 -5.36
C ASP A 393 18.09 -7.70 -4.65
N GLU A 394 19.06 -8.23 -5.40
CA GLU A 394 20.36 -8.61 -4.88
C GLU A 394 21.12 -7.40 -4.28
N GLU A 395 21.07 -6.24 -4.95
CA GLU A 395 21.67 -5.01 -4.41
C GLU A 395 20.96 -4.51 -3.15
N VAL A 396 19.63 -4.55 -3.13
CA VAL A 396 18.82 -4.14 -1.99
C VAL A 396 19.05 -5.09 -0.81
N ALA A 397 19.09 -6.41 -1.05
CA ALA A 397 19.38 -7.41 -0.02
C ALA A 397 20.79 -7.22 0.57
N ALA A 398 21.80 -7.02 -0.28
CA ALA A 398 23.18 -6.79 0.15
C ALA A 398 23.33 -5.53 1.03
N ALA A 399 22.48 -4.54 0.86
CA ALA A 399 22.39 -3.35 1.70
C ALA A 399 21.52 -3.53 2.97
N GLY A 400 21.08 -4.76 3.28
CA GLY A 400 20.17 -5.04 4.40
C GLY A 400 18.76 -4.48 4.20
N GLY A 401 18.42 -4.11 2.97
CA GLY A 401 17.10 -3.63 2.58
C GLY A 401 16.09 -4.75 2.32
N ARG A 402 14.88 -4.39 1.94
CA ARG A 402 13.83 -5.36 1.60
C ARG A 402 12.87 -4.87 0.54
N VAL A 403 12.24 -5.80 -0.17
CA VAL A 403 11.18 -5.56 -1.14
C VAL A 403 9.81 -5.79 -0.48
N CYS A 404 8.82 -4.99 -0.86
CA CYS A 404 7.47 -5.08 -0.30
C CYS A 404 6.71 -6.30 -0.85
N LEU A 405 6.50 -7.34 -0.04
CA LEU A 405 5.81 -8.58 -0.46
C LEU A 405 4.38 -8.33 -0.93
N ALA A 406 3.63 -7.43 -0.28
CA ALA A 406 2.26 -7.08 -0.68
C ALA A 406 2.18 -6.44 -2.08
N GLN A 407 3.29 -5.90 -2.58
CA GLN A 407 3.37 -5.26 -3.91
C GLN A 407 4.14 -6.11 -4.92
N ASP A 408 4.80 -7.16 -4.46
CA ASP A 408 5.64 -8.02 -5.29
C ASP A 408 4.83 -9.05 -6.08
N ALA A 409 5.39 -9.48 -7.22
CA ALA A 409 4.82 -10.51 -8.09
C ALA A 409 5.87 -11.52 -8.58
N ARG A 410 7.15 -11.45 -8.12
CA ARG A 410 8.23 -12.19 -8.76
C ARG A 410 9.48 -12.48 -7.92
N ILE A 411 9.71 -11.85 -6.77
CA ILE A 411 10.90 -12.07 -5.95
C ILE A 411 11.14 -13.56 -5.69
N ARG A 412 12.39 -13.98 -5.73
CA ARG A 412 12.78 -15.37 -5.48
C ARG A 412 12.66 -15.72 -3.99
N PRO A 413 12.30 -16.97 -3.63
CA PRO A 413 12.13 -17.41 -2.24
C PRO A 413 13.38 -17.14 -1.39
N GLU A 414 14.56 -17.41 -1.92
CA GLU A 414 15.84 -17.25 -1.22
C GLU A 414 16.14 -15.78 -0.92
N THR A 415 15.86 -14.91 -1.89
CA THR A 415 16.04 -13.47 -1.74
C THR A 415 15.03 -12.91 -0.73
N ALA A 416 13.77 -13.34 -0.79
CA ALA A 416 12.77 -12.94 0.21
C ALA A 416 13.17 -13.39 1.62
N ALA A 417 13.70 -14.61 1.77
CA ALA A 417 14.14 -15.14 3.06
C ALA A 417 15.31 -14.32 3.65
N SER A 418 16.24 -13.84 2.82
CA SER A 418 17.34 -13.00 3.30
C SER A 418 16.89 -11.60 3.74
N MET A 419 15.77 -11.10 3.22
CA MET A 419 15.23 -9.77 3.50
C MET A 419 14.31 -9.72 4.73
N TYR A 420 13.72 -10.85 5.14
CA TYR A 420 12.74 -10.93 6.23
C TYR A 420 13.24 -11.84 7.34
N PRO A 421 13.94 -11.30 8.34
CA PRO A 421 14.64 -12.10 9.35
C PRO A 421 13.72 -12.97 10.22
N ARG A 422 12.44 -12.59 10.35
CA ARG A 422 11.45 -13.37 11.14
C ARG A 422 10.60 -14.31 10.28
N LEU A 423 11.02 -14.58 9.04
CA LEU A 423 10.28 -15.48 8.14
C LEU A 423 10.22 -16.92 8.66
N THR A 424 11.28 -17.40 9.28
CA THR A 424 11.31 -18.75 9.88
C THR A 424 10.30 -18.86 11.02
N GLU A 425 10.32 -17.92 11.96
CA GLU A 425 9.34 -17.87 13.07
C GLU A 425 7.89 -17.79 12.55
N PHE A 426 7.69 -17.02 11.47
CA PHE A 426 6.36 -16.92 10.83
C PHE A 426 5.89 -18.28 10.29
N ARG A 427 6.78 -19.04 9.63
CA ARG A 427 6.47 -20.37 9.09
C ARG A 427 6.17 -21.37 10.20
N GLU A 428 6.95 -21.35 11.27
CA GLU A 428 6.75 -22.23 12.45
C GLU A 428 5.38 -21.95 13.09
N LEU A 429 5.08 -20.71 13.43
CA LEU A 429 3.79 -20.34 14.00
C LEU A 429 2.63 -20.71 13.07
N ARG A 430 2.79 -20.50 11.76
CA ARG A 430 1.77 -20.84 10.78
C ARG A 430 1.53 -22.35 10.72
N ALA A 431 2.59 -23.17 10.76
CA ALA A 431 2.47 -24.64 10.78
C ALA A 431 1.73 -25.15 12.02
N GLU A 432 1.88 -24.48 13.17
CA GLU A 432 1.13 -24.79 14.39
C GLU A 432 -0.35 -24.38 14.29
N LEU A 433 -0.62 -23.16 13.77
CA LEU A 433 -1.98 -22.61 13.69
C LEU A 433 -2.81 -23.20 12.57
N ASP A 434 -2.18 -23.59 11.48
CA ASP A 434 -2.82 -24.06 10.24
C ASP A 434 -2.08 -25.28 9.67
N PRO A 435 -2.06 -26.43 10.40
CA PRO A 435 -1.37 -27.64 9.96
C PRO A 435 -1.98 -28.23 8.67
N THR A 436 -3.18 -27.80 8.32
CA THR A 436 -3.89 -28.24 7.11
C THR A 436 -3.69 -27.30 5.93
N GLU A 437 -2.89 -26.24 6.11
CA GLU A 437 -2.66 -25.19 5.12
C GLU A 437 -3.97 -24.63 4.53
N ALA A 438 -4.91 -24.32 5.43
CA ALA A 438 -6.21 -23.77 5.09
C ALA A 438 -6.08 -22.43 4.35
N PHE A 439 -5.11 -21.61 4.74
CA PHE A 439 -4.89 -20.29 4.16
C PHE A 439 -3.71 -20.30 3.19
N ARG A 440 -4.02 -20.10 1.89
CA ARG A 440 -3.02 -20.12 0.82
C ARG A 440 -3.25 -19.02 -0.19
N SER A 441 -2.17 -18.41 -0.65
CA SER A 441 -2.15 -17.50 -1.79
C SER A 441 -1.17 -17.97 -2.86
N ASP A 442 -1.23 -17.39 -4.06
CA ASP A 442 -0.24 -17.65 -5.10
C ASP A 442 1.15 -17.16 -4.65
N LEU A 443 1.23 -16.03 -3.95
CA LEU A 443 2.46 -15.55 -3.32
C LEU A 443 2.99 -16.56 -2.27
N ALA A 444 2.13 -17.09 -1.39
CA ALA A 444 2.55 -18.04 -0.37
C ALA A 444 3.14 -19.31 -0.99
N ARG A 445 2.54 -19.82 -2.07
CA ARG A 445 3.09 -20.96 -2.81
C ARG A 445 4.43 -20.65 -3.46
N ARG A 446 4.57 -19.46 -4.04
CA ARG A 446 5.82 -19.03 -4.70
C ARG A 446 6.97 -18.82 -3.71
N LEU A 447 6.68 -18.32 -2.50
CA LEU A 447 7.70 -18.00 -1.49
C LEU A 447 7.83 -19.06 -0.39
N SER A 448 7.06 -20.16 -0.47
CA SER A 448 7.03 -21.21 0.56
C SER A 448 6.76 -20.64 1.95
N LEU A 449 5.72 -19.77 2.04
CA LEU A 449 5.27 -19.17 3.30
C LEU A 449 4.31 -20.05 4.04
#